data_90dcbd18e46770d0558d9bb026ebbb55
#
_entry.id   90dcbd18e46770d0558d9bb026ebbb55
#
_cell.length_a   1.000
_cell.length_b   1.000
_cell.length_c   1.000
_cell.angle_alpha   90.00
_cell.angle_beta   90.00
_cell.angle_gamma   90.00
#
_symmetry.space_group_name_H-M   'P 1'
#
loop_
_entity.id
_entity.type
_entity.pdbx_description
1 polymer ?
#
loop_
_entity_poly.entity_id
_entity_poly.type
_entity_poly.pdbx_seq_one_letter_code
_entity_poly.pdbx_strand_id
1 'polypeptide(L)'
;MVFFYYTVTGTSRKSKKQEIAKEIMKAIICDDEKSTCSELETLLLKYAEEKKIRLTVEVCYSGEELLKDMEKEDIDILFLDIELPGENGVSVGEYIRNVMENENLFLIYISSKESYALQLFHNRPFDFLVKPIKQENIFQVLDQIYRIAGKSNFIFEFQNQKNRCRIFYKDILYFRSEGRKIIIIMKDDKKTFYGKLTEVEKKIPENLFLRIHKSFLVNRIYVKEFTYESIKMINGEVLNISKSNRTEVRRKILESAIDEDGNL
;
A
#
# COMPACT_ATOMS: atom_id res chain seq x y z
N MET A 1 -36.93 -18.18 -5.79
CA MET A 1 -37.71 -19.41 -6.02
C MET A 1 -36.87 -20.28 -6.97
N VAL A 2 -36.50 -21.46 -6.49
CA VAL A 2 -35.79 -22.58 -7.13
C VAL A 2 -34.31 -22.40 -7.42
N PHE A 3 -33.49 -22.89 -6.47
CA PHE A 3 -32.09 -23.24 -6.63
C PHE A 3 -31.98 -24.56 -7.42
N PHE A 4 -31.14 -24.61 -8.45
CA PHE A 4 -30.68 -25.87 -9.03
C PHE A 4 -29.23 -26.12 -8.65
N TYR A 5 -29.01 -27.11 -7.81
CA TYR A 5 -27.73 -27.76 -7.60
C TYR A 5 -27.47 -28.75 -8.73
N TYR A 6 -26.35 -28.63 -9.42
CA TYR A 6 -25.81 -29.73 -10.21
C TYR A 6 -24.54 -30.25 -9.56
N THR A 7 -24.64 -31.42 -8.99
CA THR A 7 -23.50 -32.28 -8.67
C THR A 7 -23.08 -33.00 -9.94
N VAL A 8 -21.81 -32.87 -10.34
CA VAL A 8 -21.18 -33.73 -11.33
C VAL A 8 -19.96 -34.39 -10.69
N THR A 9 -20.09 -35.66 -10.42
CA THR A 9 -18.99 -36.59 -10.13
C THR A 9 -18.30 -36.95 -11.44
N GLY A 10 -16.97 -36.83 -11.50
CA GLY A 10 -16.22 -37.28 -12.68
C GLY A 10 -14.71 -37.02 -12.51
N THR A 11 -14.00 -38.08 -12.13
CA THR A 11 -12.54 -38.16 -12.04
C THR A 11 -11.86 -37.85 -13.36
N SER A 12 -11.03 -36.81 -13.39
CA SER A 12 -9.93 -36.73 -14.36
C SER A 12 -8.82 -35.81 -13.81
N ARG A 13 -7.62 -36.43 -13.61
CA ARG A 13 -6.38 -35.71 -13.33
C ARG A 13 -6.00 -34.86 -14.54
N LYS A 14 -6.39 -33.58 -14.51
CA LYS A 14 -5.79 -32.52 -15.31
C LYS A 14 -5.49 -31.37 -14.39
N SER A 15 -4.25 -30.88 -14.50
CA SER A 15 -3.67 -29.77 -13.81
C SER A 15 -4.71 -28.67 -13.53
N LYS A 16 -5.16 -28.51 -12.28
CA LYS A 16 -5.77 -27.28 -11.81
C LYS A 16 -4.67 -26.20 -11.83
N LYS A 17 -4.56 -25.48 -12.94
CA LYS A 17 -4.16 -24.09 -12.89
C LYS A 17 -5.18 -23.44 -11.92
N GLN A 18 -4.76 -23.17 -10.70
CA GLN A 18 -5.49 -22.28 -9.81
C GLN A 18 -5.63 -20.96 -10.58
N GLU A 19 -6.82 -20.68 -11.12
CA GLU A 19 -7.27 -19.34 -11.35
C GLU A 19 -7.20 -18.65 -9.99
N ILE A 20 -6.13 -17.90 -9.79
CA ILE A 20 -6.02 -16.96 -8.68
C ILE A 20 -7.18 -15.99 -8.94
N ALA A 21 -8.20 -16.04 -8.09
CA ALA A 21 -9.27 -15.05 -8.09
C ALA A 21 -8.55 -13.69 -7.98
N LYS A 22 -8.51 -12.93 -9.09
CA LYS A 22 -7.98 -11.58 -9.09
C LYS A 22 -8.86 -10.80 -8.13
N GLU A 23 -8.30 -10.41 -7.01
CA GLU A 23 -8.96 -9.58 -6.02
C GLU A 23 -9.43 -8.31 -6.73
N ILE A 24 -10.68 -7.91 -6.49
CA ILE A 24 -11.25 -6.70 -7.05
C ILE A 24 -10.74 -5.57 -6.18
N MET A 25 -9.94 -4.65 -6.73
CA MET A 25 -9.56 -3.44 -6.00
C MET A 25 -10.67 -2.40 -6.08
N LYS A 26 -10.88 -1.69 -4.97
CA LYS A 26 -11.84 -0.60 -4.89
C LYS A 26 -11.10 0.73 -4.82
N ALA A 27 -11.37 1.61 -5.79
CA ALA A 27 -10.86 2.97 -5.81
C ALA A 27 -12.00 3.96 -5.52
N ILE A 28 -11.68 5.00 -4.75
CA ILE A 28 -12.54 6.18 -4.61
C ILE A 28 -11.81 7.40 -5.16
N ILE A 29 -12.56 8.24 -5.85
CA ILE A 29 -12.15 9.58 -6.27
C ILE A 29 -12.94 10.58 -5.44
N CYS A 30 -12.26 11.43 -4.69
CA CYS A 30 -12.87 12.49 -3.89
C CYS A 30 -12.38 13.85 -4.37
N ASP A 31 -13.24 14.56 -5.10
CA ASP A 31 -12.96 15.87 -5.71
C ASP A 31 -14.30 16.58 -5.93
N ASP A 32 -14.44 17.85 -5.61
CA ASP A 32 -15.69 18.60 -5.80
C ASP A 32 -15.94 18.97 -7.26
N GLU A 33 -14.91 18.90 -8.09
CA GLU A 33 -14.99 19.20 -9.51
C GLU A 33 -15.41 17.97 -10.31
N LYS A 34 -16.68 17.92 -10.74
CA LYS A 34 -17.25 16.80 -11.49
C LYS A 34 -16.50 16.45 -12.79
N SER A 35 -15.92 17.44 -13.44
CA SER A 35 -15.08 17.25 -14.63
C SER A 35 -13.85 16.43 -14.32
N THR A 36 -13.13 16.76 -13.25
CA THR A 36 -11.95 16.05 -12.76
C THR A 36 -12.30 14.61 -12.37
N CYS A 37 -13.40 14.44 -11.63
CA CYS A 37 -13.87 13.10 -11.27
C CYS A 37 -14.15 12.23 -12.49
N SER A 38 -14.86 12.77 -13.50
CA SER A 38 -15.22 12.03 -14.72
C SER A 38 -14.00 11.69 -15.58
N GLU A 39 -13.02 12.60 -15.65
CA GLU A 39 -11.76 12.34 -16.35
C GLU A 39 -10.97 11.23 -15.67
N LEU A 40 -10.79 11.32 -14.36
CA LEU A 40 -10.10 10.29 -13.57
C LEU A 40 -10.79 8.92 -13.65
N GLU A 41 -12.10 8.87 -13.47
CA GLU A 41 -12.87 7.63 -13.59
C GLU A 41 -12.64 6.98 -14.97
N THR A 42 -12.69 7.79 -16.04
CA THR A 42 -12.44 7.31 -17.40
C THR A 42 -11.03 6.72 -17.53
N LEU A 43 -10.01 7.38 -16.98
CA LEU A 43 -8.62 6.90 -17.02
C LEU A 43 -8.42 5.63 -16.20
N LEU A 44 -9.03 5.52 -15.02
CA LEU A 44 -8.96 4.34 -14.17
C LEU A 44 -9.62 3.12 -14.81
N LEU A 45 -10.80 3.30 -15.39
CA LEU A 45 -11.52 2.23 -16.10
C LEU A 45 -10.79 1.81 -17.38
N LYS A 46 -10.21 2.75 -18.12
CA LYS A 46 -9.37 2.47 -19.30
C LYS A 46 -8.15 1.63 -18.91
N TYR A 47 -7.46 2.01 -17.84
CA TYR A 47 -6.33 1.22 -17.32
C TYR A 47 -6.77 -0.22 -16.98
N ALA A 48 -7.90 -0.36 -16.26
CA ALA A 48 -8.42 -1.65 -15.88
C ALA A 48 -8.73 -2.56 -17.09
N GLU A 49 -9.29 -1.98 -18.17
CA GLU A 49 -9.56 -2.68 -19.41
C GLU A 49 -8.26 -3.10 -20.12
N GLU A 50 -7.31 -2.19 -20.31
CA GLU A 50 -6.02 -2.47 -20.97
C GLU A 50 -5.22 -3.55 -20.25
N LYS A 51 -5.19 -3.51 -18.92
CA LYS A 51 -4.44 -4.48 -18.10
C LYS A 51 -5.24 -5.75 -17.78
N LYS A 52 -6.53 -5.83 -18.19
CA LYS A 52 -7.44 -6.95 -17.90
C LYS A 52 -7.51 -7.28 -16.41
N ILE A 53 -7.67 -6.26 -15.59
CA ILE A 53 -7.79 -6.34 -14.13
C ILE A 53 -9.21 -5.98 -13.71
N ARG A 54 -9.57 -6.28 -12.45
CA ARG A 54 -10.84 -5.86 -11.87
C ARG A 54 -10.60 -4.66 -10.96
N LEU A 55 -11.24 -3.55 -11.27
CA LEU A 55 -11.21 -2.32 -10.52
C LEU A 55 -12.64 -1.78 -10.46
N THR A 56 -13.14 -1.50 -9.25
CA THR A 56 -14.35 -0.71 -9.06
C THR A 56 -13.95 0.72 -8.73
N VAL A 57 -14.67 1.68 -9.29
CA VAL A 57 -14.41 3.11 -9.07
C VAL A 57 -15.70 3.74 -8.53
N GLU A 58 -15.60 4.46 -7.43
CA GLU A 58 -16.66 5.26 -6.87
C GLU A 58 -16.19 6.72 -6.78
N VAL A 59 -17.15 7.65 -6.79
CA VAL A 59 -16.89 9.07 -6.77
C VAL A 59 -17.65 9.70 -5.62
N CYS A 60 -16.98 10.54 -4.84
CA CYS A 60 -17.60 11.40 -3.84
C CYS A 60 -17.14 12.84 -4.02
N TYR A 61 -17.89 13.80 -3.50
CA TYR A 61 -17.68 15.23 -3.76
C TYR A 61 -17.32 16.02 -2.52
N SER A 62 -17.15 15.35 -1.38
CA SER A 62 -16.76 15.97 -0.11
C SER A 62 -16.02 14.99 0.80
N GLY A 63 -15.21 15.52 1.73
CA GLY A 63 -14.54 14.71 2.74
C GLY A 63 -15.51 14.00 3.67
N GLU A 64 -16.65 14.61 4.01
CA GLU A 64 -17.69 14.00 4.86
C GLU A 64 -18.32 12.77 4.18
N GLU A 65 -18.62 12.86 2.89
CA GLU A 65 -19.14 11.73 2.09
C GLU A 65 -18.11 10.60 2.04
N LEU A 66 -16.85 10.93 1.74
CA LEU A 66 -15.73 9.99 1.71
C LEU A 66 -15.61 9.23 3.03
N LEU A 67 -15.56 9.93 4.17
CA LEU A 67 -15.39 9.28 5.47
C LEU A 67 -16.56 8.36 5.83
N LYS A 68 -17.79 8.74 5.47
CA LYS A 68 -18.97 7.86 5.64
C LYS A 68 -18.89 6.59 4.80
N ASP A 69 -18.34 6.66 3.60
CA ASP A 69 -18.19 5.49 2.74
C ASP A 69 -17.05 4.58 3.23
N MET A 70 -15.97 5.15 3.74
CA MET A 70 -14.88 4.41 4.37
C MET A 70 -15.28 3.67 5.66
N GLU A 71 -16.33 4.10 6.35
CA GLU A 71 -16.89 3.37 7.50
C GLU A 71 -17.68 2.12 7.08
N LYS A 72 -18.19 2.09 5.86
CA LYS A 72 -19.05 1.00 5.36
C LYS A 72 -18.25 -0.11 4.69
N GLU A 73 -17.17 0.26 4.01
CA GLU A 73 -16.43 -0.64 3.14
C GLU A 73 -14.92 -0.35 3.15
N ASP A 74 -14.13 -1.42 2.99
CA ASP A 74 -12.69 -1.31 2.78
C ASP A 74 -12.38 -0.72 1.39
N ILE A 75 -11.51 0.27 1.36
CA ILE A 75 -11.06 0.96 0.16
C ILE A 75 -9.57 0.70 0.00
N ASP A 76 -9.14 0.35 -1.22
CA ASP A 76 -7.74 0.06 -1.51
C ASP A 76 -6.99 1.29 -2.02
N ILE A 77 -7.66 2.13 -2.85
CA ILE A 77 -7.04 3.28 -3.51
C ILE A 77 -7.92 4.51 -3.30
N LEU A 78 -7.32 5.60 -2.87
CA LEU A 78 -8.01 6.89 -2.73
C LEU A 78 -7.26 7.97 -3.51
N PHE A 79 -7.94 8.58 -4.48
CA PHE A 79 -7.54 9.81 -5.10
C PHE A 79 -8.27 10.97 -4.39
N LEU A 80 -7.54 11.84 -3.72
CA LEU A 80 -8.08 12.86 -2.83
C LEU A 80 -7.63 14.25 -3.24
N ASP A 81 -8.59 15.10 -3.63
CA ASP A 81 -8.29 16.51 -3.84
C ASP A 81 -7.95 17.20 -2.51
N ILE A 82 -6.97 18.10 -2.56
CA ILE A 82 -6.55 18.87 -1.39
C ILE A 82 -7.50 20.03 -1.14
N GLU A 83 -8.02 20.64 -2.19
CA GLU A 83 -8.81 21.86 -2.12
C GLU A 83 -10.33 21.56 -2.10
N LEU A 84 -10.79 20.70 -1.17
CA LEU A 84 -12.22 20.38 -1.03
C LEU A 84 -12.99 21.55 -0.34
N PRO A 85 -14.26 21.80 -0.75
CA PRO A 85 -15.10 22.79 -0.10
C PRO A 85 -15.40 22.44 1.35
N GLY A 86 -15.14 23.36 2.26
CA GLY A 86 -15.46 23.20 3.70
C GLY A 86 -14.44 22.40 4.49
N GLU A 87 -13.69 21.49 3.87
CA GLU A 87 -12.63 20.71 4.50
C GLU A 87 -11.37 20.68 3.61
N ASN A 88 -10.21 20.69 4.25
CA ASN A 88 -8.95 20.52 3.53
C ASN A 88 -8.65 19.03 3.40
N GLY A 89 -8.42 18.53 2.18
CA GLY A 89 -8.06 17.15 1.92
C GLY A 89 -6.84 16.65 2.71
N VAL A 90 -5.92 17.57 3.09
CA VAL A 90 -4.80 17.25 3.99
C VAL A 90 -5.32 16.77 5.34
N SER A 91 -6.30 17.50 5.93
CA SER A 91 -6.90 17.13 7.22
C SER A 91 -7.69 15.82 7.14
N VAL A 92 -8.35 15.58 6.00
CA VAL A 92 -9.05 14.30 5.74
C VAL A 92 -8.04 13.15 5.73
N GLY A 93 -6.93 13.31 5.03
CA GLY A 93 -5.87 12.31 5.01
C GLY A 93 -5.20 12.10 6.38
N GLU A 94 -5.02 13.16 7.17
CA GLU A 94 -4.56 13.05 8.56
C GLU A 94 -5.53 12.23 9.42
N TYR A 95 -6.82 12.49 9.29
CA TYR A 95 -7.86 11.73 9.99
C TYR A 95 -7.81 10.23 9.61
N ILE A 96 -7.72 9.94 8.32
CA ILE A 96 -7.61 8.56 7.81
C ILE A 96 -6.39 7.85 8.40
N ARG A 97 -5.23 8.53 8.46
CA ARG A 97 -3.98 7.93 8.96
C ARG A 97 -3.90 7.84 10.47
N ASN A 98 -4.34 8.89 11.18
CA ASN A 98 -4.08 9.04 12.61
C ASN A 98 -5.27 8.63 13.50
N VAL A 99 -6.51 8.72 12.98
CA VAL A 99 -7.72 8.38 13.73
C VAL A 99 -8.30 7.03 13.27
N MET A 100 -8.47 6.83 11.96
CA MET A 100 -8.91 5.54 11.43
C MET A 100 -7.77 4.50 11.39
N GLU A 101 -6.52 4.93 11.59
CA GLU A 101 -5.31 4.09 11.54
C GLU A 101 -5.20 3.25 10.25
N ASN A 102 -5.77 3.75 9.14
CA ASN A 102 -5.77 3.03 7.87
C ASN A 102 -4.43 3.24 7.13
N GLU A 103 -3.47 2.37 7.38
CA GLU A 103 -2.15 2.38 6.74
C GLU A 103 -2.12 1.58 5.43
N ASN A 104 -3.16 0.79 5.14
CA ASN A 104 -3.19 -0.07 3.95
C ASN A 104 -3.72 0.64 2.71
N LEU A 105 -4.36 1.79 2.88
CA LEU A 105 -4.90 2.60 1.81
C LEU A 105 -3.79 3.22 0.97
N PHE A 106 -3.81 3.01 -0.34
CA PHE A 106 -2.99 3.78 -1.29
C PHE A 106 -3.62 5.16 -1.44
N LEU A 107 -3.12 6.13 -0.66
CA LEU A 107 -3.60 7.51 -0.65
C LEU A 107 -2.80 8.33 -1.67
N ILE A 108 -3.47 8.80 -2.72
CA ILE A 108 -2.91 9.65 -3.76
C ILE A 108 -3.58 11.02 -3.64
N TYR A 109 -2.79 12.05 -3.39
CA TYR A 109 -3.30 13.41 -3.40
C TYR A 109 -3.33 13.98 -4.81
N ILE A 110 -4.28 14.86 -5.05
CA ILE A 110 -4.43 15.60 -6.30
C ILE A 110 -4.52 17.09 -5.94
N SER A 111 -3.82 17.95 -6.68
CA SER A 111 -3.92 19.40 -6.45
C SER A 111 -3.49 20.19 -7.67
N SER A 112 -3.98 21.42 -7.78
CA SER A 112 -3.49 22.40 -8.73
C SER A 112 -2.17 23.06 -8.32
N LYS A 113 -1.71 22.82 -7.08
CA LYS A 113 -0.56 23.52 -6.48
C LYS A 113 0.49 22.50 -5.98
N GLU A 114 1.65 22.50 -6.60
CA GLU A 114 2.79 21.65 -6.19
C GLU A 114 3.29 21.96 -4.77
N SER A 115 3.07 23.17 -4.28
CA SER A 115 3.54 23.60 -2.94
C SER A 115 2.96 22.78 -1.78
N TYR A 116 1.87 22.06 -1.99
CA TYR A 116 1.30 21.17 -0.97
C TYR A 116 2.13 19.92 -0.71
N ALA A 117 2.93 19.46 -1.67
CA ALA A 117 3.67 18.20 -1.56
C ALA A 117 4.52 18.09 -0.27
N LEU A 118 5.17 19.19 0.14
CA LEU A 118 5.96 19.23 1.37
C LEU A 118 5.12 19.10 2.65
N GLN A 119 3.87 19.56 2.64
CA GLN A 119 2.98 19.51 3.80
C GLN A 119 2.40 18.10 4.02
N LEU A 120 2.34 17.31 2.94
CA LEU A 120 1.71 15.99 2.93
C LEU A 120 2.57 14.88 3.52
N PHE A 121 3.86 15.15 3.77
CA PHE A 121 4.80 14.13 4.25
C PHE A 121 4.31 13.38 5.50
N HIS A 122 3.63 14.10 6.41
CA HIS A 122 3.09 13.49 7.64
C HIS A 122 1.91 12.54 7.39
N ASN A 123 1.22 12.71 6.25
CA ASN A 123 0.07 11.86 5.89
C ASN A 123 0.49 10.57 5.19
N ARG A 124 1.78 10.40 4.94
CA ARG A 124 2.32 9.21 4.28
C ARG A 124 1.54 8.87 3.00
N PRO A 125 1.44 9.82 2.04
CA PRO A 125 0.78 9.53 0.77
C PRO A 125 1.54 8.45 0.01
N PHE A 126 0.83 7.75 -0.85
CA PHE A 126 1.45 6.85 -1.80
C PHE A 126 2.06 7.64 -2.97
N ASP A 127 1.36 8.70 -3.39
CA ASP A 127 1.77 9.55 -4.48
C ASP A 127 1.07 10.92 -4.42
N PHE A 128 1.53 11.87 -5.24
CA PHE A 128 0.98 13.20 -5.39
C PHE A 128 0.90 13.56 -6.87
N LEU A 129 -0.29 13.96 -7.35
CA LEU A 129 -0.54 14.29 -8.74
C LEU A 129 -0.94 15.76 -8.91
N VAL A 130 -0.30 16.44 -9.83
CA VAL A 130 -0.60 17.85 -10.17
C VAL A 130 -1.62 17.91 -11.29
N LYS A 131 -2.67 18.73 -11.13
CA LYS A 131 -3.64 19.02 -12.20
C LYS A 131 -2.99 19.95 -13.24
N PRO A 132 -3.21 19.75 -14.56
CA PRO A 132 -4.07 18.75 -15.17
C PRO A 132 -3.48 17.35 -15.16
N ILE A 133 -4.33 16.35 -14.86
CA ILE A 133 -3.88 14.97 -14.68
C ILE A 133 -3.63 14.33 -16.03
N LYS A 134 -2.42 13.84 -16.26
CA LYS A 134 -2.04 13.14 -17.48
C LYS A 134 -2.26 11.64 -17.34
N GLN A 135 -2.71 11.01 -18.43
CA GLN A 135 -2.92 9.55 -18.46
C GLN A 135 -1.68 8.78 -18.04
N GLU A 136 -0.50 9.21 -18.48
CA GLU A 136 0.78 8.56 -18.18
C GLU A 136 1.04 8.50 -16.68
N ASN A 137 0.76 9.59 -15.95
CA ASN A 137 0.97 9.67 -14.52
C ASN A 137 0.03 8.71 -13.77
N ILE A 138 -1.26 8.69 -14.13
CA ILE A 138 -2.23 7.74 -13.56
C ILE A 138 -1.81 6.30 -13.83
N PHE A 139 -1.38 5.99 -15.05
CA PHE A 139 -0.95 4.64 -15.40
C PHE A 139 0.31 4.22 -14.65
N GLN A 140 1.27 5.12 -14.46
CA GLN A 140 2.46 4.87 -13.64
C GLN A 140 2.11 4.58 -12.18
N VAL A 141 1.25 5.41 -11.57
CA VAL A 141 0.77 5.21 -10.19
C VAL A 141 0.07 3.86 -10.06
N LEU A 142 -0.86 3.55 -10.96
CA LEU A 142 -1.56 2.28 -10.95
C LEU A 142 -0.62 1.09 -11.22
N ASP A 143 0.33 1.20 -12.15
CA ASP A 143 1.35 0.16 -12.37
C ASP A 143 2.19 -0.08 -11.11
N GLN A 144 2.49 0.96 -10.33
CA GLN A 144 3.17 0.83 -9.05
C GLN A 144 2.26 0.17 -8.01
N ILE A 145 1.02 0.66 -7.86
CA ILE A 145 0.03 0.06 -6.97
C ILE A 145 -0.18 -1.40 -7.31
N TYR A 146 -0.49 -1.73 -8.56
CA TYR A 146 -0.69 -3.13 -8.98
C TYR A 146 0.60 -3.96 -8.96
N ARG A 147 1.77 -3.37 -9.08
CA ARG A 147 3.04 -4.06 -8.86
C ARG A 147 3.25 -4.37 -7.39
N ILE A 148 2.90 -3.47 -6.51
CA ILE A 148 2.89 -3.66 -5.07
C ILE A 148 1.73 -4.59 -4.72
N ALA A 149 0.53 -4.32 -5.25
CA ALA A 149 -0.68 -5.08 -5.10
C ALA A 149 -0.68 -6.38 -5.93
N GLY A 150 -0.22 -6.44 -7.10
CA GLY A 150 -0.27 -7.57 -8.03
C GLY A 150 1.01 -8.39 -8.17
N LYS A 151 2.10 -8.03 -7.52
CA LYS A 151 3.11 -8.99 -7.06
C LYS A 151 2.53 -9.78 -5.92
N SER A 152 1.27 -10.12 -6.12
CA SER A 152 0.33 -10.79 -5.26
C SER A 152 0.76 -12.17 -4.82
N ASN A 153 1.87 -12.17 -4.32
CA ASN A 153 2.11 -12.87 -3.13
C ASN A 153 2.34 -11.79 -2.07
N PHE A 154 1.27 -10.97 -1.80
CA PHE A 154 1.18 -10.20 -0.56
C PHE A 154 1.35 -11.05 0.66
N ILE A 155 1.69 -12.30 0.45
CA ILE A 155 1.74 -13.32 1.45
C ILE A 155 3.19 -13.72 1.62
N PHE A 156 3.73 -13.42 2.77
CA PHE A 156 4.96 -14.02 3.22
C PHE A 156 4.67 -15.47 3.67
N GLU A 157 5.22 -16.43 2.97
CA GLU A 157 5.12 -17.84 3.34
C GLU A 157 6.36 -18.28 4.12
N PHE A 158 6.13 -18.92 5.25
CA PHE A 158 7.20 -19.51 6.06
C PHE A 158 6.76 -20.83 6.67
N GLN A 159 7.71 -21.62 7.10
CA GLN A 159 7.46 -22.88 7.77
C GLN A 159 7.71 -22.72 9.27
N ASN A 160 6.70 -23.01 10.08
CA ASN A 160 6.84 -23.12 11.53
C ASN A 160 6.59 -24.57 11.93
N GLN A 161 7.67 -25.26 12.31
CA GLN A 161 7.68 -26.70 12.54
C GLN A 161 7.20 -27.47 11.29
N LYS A 162 6.06 -28.17 11.36
CA LYS A 162 5.44 -28.92 10.24
C LYS A 162 4.40 -28.12 9.47
N ASN A 163 4.03 -26.91 9.95
CA ASN A 163 2.95 -26.12 9.37
C ASN A 163 3.50 -25.08 8.40
N ARG A 164 2.91 -25.00 7.20
CA ARG A 164 3.06 -23.85 6.31
C ARG A 164 2.18 -22.71 6.84
N CYS A 165 2.79 -21.59 7.14
CA CYS A 165 2.12 -20.39 7.59
C CYS A 165 2.16 -19.31 6.50
N ARG A 166 1.11 -18.51 6.42
CA ARG A 166 0.95 -17.43 5.46
C ARG A 166 0.54 -16.17 6.21
N ILE A 167 1.19 -15.06 5.91
CA ILE A 167 0.88 -13.73 6.47
C ILE A 167 0.92 -12.73 5.33
N PHE A 168 -0.07 -11.87 5.25
CA PHE A 168 -0.04 -10.77 4.29
C PHE A 168 1.06 -9.77 4.63
N TYR A 169 1.77 -9.24 3.63
CA TYR A 169 2.79 -8.21 3.88
C TYR A 169 2.21 -6.97 4.55
N LYS A 170 0.94 -6.65 4.27
CA LYS A 170 0.20 -5.56 4.92
C LYS A 170 0.04 -5.74 6.44
N ASP A 171 0.16 -6.94 6.95
CA ASP A 171 0.07 -7.23 8.38
C ASP A 171 1.45 -7.22 9.05
N ILE A 172 2.54 -7.07 8.28
CA ILE A 172 3.90 -7.15 8.79
C ILE A 172 4.51 -5.76 8.92
N LEU A 173 4.76 -5.33 10.16
CA LEU A 173 5.46 -4.09 10.43
C LEU A 173 6.96 -4.22 10.13
N TYR A 174 7.57 -5.28 10.63
CA TYR A 174 8.97 -5.57 10.36
C TYR A 174 9.35 -7.00 10.76
N PHE A 175 10.47 -7.47 10.23
CA PHE A 175 11.12 -8.71 10.65
C PHE A 175 12.31 -8.38 11.56
N ARG A 176 12.43 -9.14 12.65
CA ARG A 176 13.55 -9.07 13.60
C ARG A 176 14.24 -10.42 13.67
N SER A 177 15.58 -10.44 13.59
CA SER A 177 16.33 -11.66 13.82
C SER A 177 16.87 -11.72 15.25
N GLU A 178 16.67 -12.86 15.92
CA GLU A 178 17.21 -13.20 17.22
C GLU A 178 17.87 -14.59 17.16
N GLY A 179 19.19 -14.62 17.12
CA GLY A 179 19.96 -15.86 16.95
C GLY A 179 19.58 -16.55 15.63
N ARG A 180 19.00 -17.74 15.73
CA ARG A 180 18.55 -18.54 14.57
C ARG A 180 17.06 -18.36 14.24
N LYS A 181 16.38 -17.47 14.94
CA LYS A 181 14.95 -17.23 14.77
C LYS A 181 14.69 -15.89 14.10
N ILE A 182 13.67 -15.87 13.28
CA ILE A 182 13.07 -14.67 12.74
C ILE A 182 11.74 -14.47 13.45
N ILE A 183 11.53 -13.26 13.95
CA ILE A 183 10.29 -12.82 14.55
C ILE A 183 9.64 -11.85 13.58
N ILE A 184 8.42 -12.13 13.19
CA ILE A 184 7.56 -11.28 12.38
C ILE A 184 6.76 -10.44 13.37
N ILE A 185 6.93 -9.14 13.34
CA ILE A 185 6.18 -8.20 14.17
C ILE A 185 5.03 -7.65 13.34
N MET A 186 3.82 -7.80 13.86
CA MET A 186 2.57 -7.29 13.32
C MET A 186 1.98 -6.24 14.28
N LYS A 187 0.87 -5.62 13.95
CA LYS A 187 0.25 -4.58 14.80
C LYS A 187 -0.07 -5.15 16.20
N ASP A 188 -0.76 -6.28 16.27
CA ASP A 188 -1.30 -6.86 17.50
C ASP A 188 -0.80 -8.30 17.80
N ASP A 189 0.09 -8.84 16.98
CA ASP A 189 0.58 -10.21 17.10
C ASP A 189 2.05 -10.31 16.69
N LYS A 190 2.67 -11.43 17.02
CA LYS A 190 4.00 -11.81 16.53
C LYS A 190 4.05 -13.27 16.17
N LYS A 191 4.72 -13.61 15.09
CA LYS A 191 5.01 -15.00 14.71
C LYS A 191 6.51 -15.24 14.69
N THR A 192 6.91 -16.48 14.90
CA THR A 192 8.33 -16.84 14.94
C THR A 192 8.58 -18.07 14.09
N PHE A 193 9.69 -18.07 13.36
CA PHE A 193 10.17 -19.24 12.61
C PHE A 193 11.70 -19.29 12.59
N TYR A 194 12.27 -20.44 12.25
CA TYR A 194 13.71 -20.59 12.11
C TYR A 194 14.16 -20.18 10.69
N GLY A 195 15.17 -19.32 10.60
CA GLY A 195 15.69 -18.84 9.32
C GLY A 195 16.71 -17.74 9.48
N LYS A 196 17.17 -17.20 8.33
CA LYS A 196 18.07 -16.06 8.27
C LYS A 196 17.36 -14.88 7.63
N LEU A 197 17.61 -13.68 8.17
CA LEU A 197 16.98 -12.46 7.65
C LEU A 197 17.38 -12.16 6.19
N THR A 198 18.57 -12.60 5.77
CA THR A 198 19.04 -12.52 4.37
C THR A 198 18.25 -13.42 3.41
N GLU A 199 17.67 -14.52 3.91
CA GLU A 199 16.81 -15.39 3.12
C GLU A 199 15.39 -14.82 3.02
N VAL A 200 14.93 -14.15 4.08
CA VAL A 200 13.67 -13.40 4.07
C VAL A 200 13.75 -12.26 3.06
N GLU A 201 14.82 -11.47 3.12
CA GLU A 201 15.07 -10.32 2.24
C GLU A 201 15.01 -10.68 0.74
N LYS A 202 15.50 -11.86 0.36
CA LYS A 202 15.43 -12.35 -1.03
C LYS A 202 14.01 -12.74 -1.50
N LYS A 203 13.10 -12.97 -0.56
CA LYS A 203 11.74 -13.46 -0.86
C LYS A 203 10.69 -12.37 -0.84
N ILE A 204 11.01 -11.22 -0.28
CA ILE A 204 10.06 -10.12 -0.09
C ILE A 204 10.33 -9.00 -1.10
N PRO A 205 9.33 -8.15 -1.40
CA PRO A 205 9.48 -7.03 -2.31
C PRO A 205 10.46 -5.97 -1.77
N GLU A 206 11.51 -5.67 -2.54
CA GLU A 206 12.53 -4.67 -2.15
C GLU A 206 11.98 -3.25 -2.03
N ASN A 207 10.94 -2.94 -2.78
CA ASN A 207 10.26 -1.65 -2.73
C ASN A 207 9.36 -1.49 -1.50
N LEU A 208 8.97 -2.58 -0.84
CA LEU A 208 8.12 -2.57 0.34
C LEU A 208 8.92 -2.67 1.64
N PHE A 209 10.02 -3.41 1.62
CA PHE A 209 10.83 -3.64 2.80
C PHE A 209 12.24 -3.06 2.67
N LEU A 210 12.74 -2.51 3.76
CA LEU A 210 14.03 -1.84 3.84
C LEU A 210 14.92 -2.48 4.91
N ARG A 211 16.13 -2.92 4.51
CA ARG A 211 17.14 -3.42 5.44
C ARG A 211 17.80 -2.27 6.16
N ILE A 212 17.49 -2.08 7.45
CA ILE A 212 18.07 -0.99 8.25
C ILE A 212 19.23 -1.46 9.14
N HIS A 213 19.25 -2.75 9.48
CA HIS A 213 20.24 -3.33 10.37
C HIS A 213 20.44 -4.82 10.05
N LYS A 214 21.55 -5.43 10.49
CA LYS A 214 21.74 -6.88 10.36
C LYS A 214 20.60 -7.69 10.95
N SER A 215 19.87 -7.12 11.92
CA SER A 215 18.76 -7.77 12.63
C SER A 215 17.39 -7.21 12.30
N PHE A 216 17.26 -6.17 11.48
CA PHE A 216 15.98 -5.53 11.18
C PHE A 216 15.77 -5.32 9.69
N LEU A 217 14.57 -5.69 9.23
CA LEU A 217 14.06 -5.51 7.89
C LEU A 217 12.65 -4.94 8.02
N VAL A 218 12.49 -3.64 7.79
CA VAL A 218 11.27 -2.89 8.11
C VAL A 218 10.39 -2.69 6.89
N ASN A 219 9.09 -2.77 7.08
CA ASN A 219 8.13 -2.38 6.07
C ASN A 219 8.04 -0.85 6.05
N ARG A 220 8.32 -0.26 4.89
CA ARG A 220 8.43 1.19 4.70
C ARG A 220 7.12 1.92 4.97
N ILE A 221 6.00 1.29 4.64
CA ILE A 221 4.65 1.86 4.82
C ILE A 221 4.39 2.17 6.30
N TYR A 222 5.00 1.40 7.22
CA TYR A 222 4.78 1.54 8.66
C TYR A 222 5.86 2.35 9.37
N VAL A 223 6.70 3.08 8.64
CA VAL A 223 7.66 4.03 9.21
C VAL A 223 6.94 5.34 9.52
N LYS A 224 6.82 5.68 10.81
CA LYS A 224 6.19 6.90 11.28
C LYS A 224 7.12 8.11 11.22
N GLU A 225 8.36 7.90 11.66
CA GLU A 225 9.39 8.95 11.71
C GLU A 225 10.75 8.32 11.39
N PHE A 226 11.65 9.05 10.78
CA PHE A 226 13.03 8.59 10.61
C PHE A 226 14.03 9.71 10.88
N THR A 227 15.19 9.31 11.43
CA THR A 227 16.35 10.13 11.64
C THR A 227 17.55 9.51 10.92
N TYR A 228 18.70 10.16 10.96
CA TYR A 228 19.93 9.58 10.42
C TYR A 228 20.33 8.27 11.12
N GLU A 229 19.92 8.07 12.36
CA GLU A 229 20.36 6.97 13.23
C GLU A 229 19.28 5.93 13.54
N SER A 230 18.02 6.29 13.36
CA SER A 230 16.91 5.44 13.78
C SER A 230 15.65 5.64 12.95
N ILE A 231 14.78 4.63 12.99
CA ILE A 231 13.43 4.65 12.45
C ILE A 231 12.45 4.38 13.59
N LYS A 232 11.39 5.18 13.68
CA LYS A 232 10.27 4.94 14.56
C LYS A 232 9.12 4.35 13.77
N MET A 233 8.67 3.17 14.19
CA MET A 233 7.54 2.47 13.59
C MET A 233 6.19 2.99 14.13
N ILE A 234 5.09 2.72 13.43
CA ILE A 234 3.74 3.14 13.87
C ILE A 234 3.35 2.59 15.24
N ASN A 235 3.86 1.40 15.63
CA ASN A 235 3.65 0.83 16.96
C ASN A 235 4.50 1.50 18.06
N GLY A 236 5.21 2.58 17.75
CA GLY A 236 6.04 3.36 18.66
C GLY A 236 7.45 2.81 18.90
N GLU A 237 7.79 1.64 18.38
CA GLU A 237 9.15 1.09 18.55
C GLU A 237 10.17 1.89 17.72
N VAL A 238 11.33 2.17 18.38
CA VAL A 238 12.46 2.85 17.74
C VAL A 238 13.55 1.84 17.41
N LEU A 239 13.86 1.70 16.14
CA LEU A 239 14.81 0.74 15.59
C LEU A 239 16.05 1.46 15.07
N ASN A 240 17.23 1.08 15.59
CA ASN A 240 18.50 1.70 15.18
C ASN A 240 18.94 1.26 13.78
N ILE A 241 19.40 2.22 12.99
CA ILE A 241 20.02 1.99 11.68
C ILE A 241 21.51 1.72 11.89
N SER A 242 22.01 0.59 11.35
CA SER A 242 23.44 0.32 11.42
C SER A 242 24.25 1.38 10.65
N LYS A 243 25.44 1.72 11.14
CA LYS A 243 26.30 2.74 10.50
C LYS A 243 26.52 2.46 9.01
N SER A 244 26.68 1.20 8.64
CA SER A 244 26.85 0.76 7.24
C SER A 244 25.62 1.00 6.35
N ASN A 245 24.41 1.02 6.93
CA ASN A 245 23.17 1.12 6.17
C ASN A 245 22.60 2.56 6.12
N ARG A 246 23.12 3.50 6.91
CA ARG A 246 22.56 4.86 7.05
C ARG A 246 22.43 5.59 5.72
N THR A 247 23.48 5.58 4.91
CA THR A 247 23.48 6.26 3.60
C THR A 247 22.46 5.64 2.66
N GLU A 248 22.43 4.31 2.57
CA GLU A 248 21.51 3.58 1.69
C GLU A 248 20.06 3.70 2.14
N VAL A 249 19.82 3.60 3.46
CA VAL A 249 18.48 3.80 4.04
C VAL A 249 17.97 5.20 3.74
N ARG A 250 18.79 6.22 3.98
CA ARG A 250 18.44 7.61 3.66
C ARG A 250 18.14 7.79 2.18
N ARG A 251 19.01 7.27 1.30
CA ARG A 251 18.80 7.33 -0.15
C ARG A 251 17.45 6.71 -0.53
N LYS A 252 17.18 5.47 -0.11
CA LYS A 252 15.94 4.74 -0.43
C LYS A 252 14.68 5.39 0.13
N ILE A 253 14.75 6.01 1.30
CA ILE A 253 13.62 6.77 1.86
C ILE A 253 13.41 8.08 1.10
N LEU A 254 14.48 8.79 0.74
CA LEU A 254 14.41 10.04 -0.01
C LEU A 254 14.08 9.81 -1.49
N GLU A 255 14.57 8.76 -2.11
CA GLU A 255 14.22 8.41 -3.50
C GLU A 255 12.73 8.11 -3.66
N SER A 256 12.09 7.54 -2.67
CA SER A 256 10.63 7.44 -2.66
C SER A 256 9.92 8.78 -2.48
N ALA A 257 10.63 9.81 -2.05
CA ALA A 257 10.14 11.19 -2.00
C ALA A 257 10.59 12.01 -3.22
N ILE A 258 11.62 11.57 -3.96
CA ILE A 258 12.22 12.29 -5.10
C ILE A 258 11.78 11.69 -6.45
N ASP A 259 11.37 10.42 -6.50
CA ASP A 259 10.60 9.90 -7.66
C ASP A 259 9.25 10.63 -7.81
N GLU A 260 8.89 11.44 -6.80
CA GLU A 260 7.80 12.40 -6.80
C GLU A 260 8.22 13.78 -7.39
N ASP A 261 9.52 14.13 -7.38
CA ASP A 261 10.06 15.43 -7.86
C ASP A 261 10.84 15.33 -9.20
N GLY A 262 10.60 14.31 -9.98
CA GLY A 262 11.29 14.10 -11.26
C GLY A 262 10.99 15.15 -12.31
N ASN A 263 11.41 16.40 -12.07
CA ASN A 263 11.87 17.40 -13.05
C ASN A 263 12.53 18.60 -12.35
N LEU A 264 13.85 18.64 -12.37
CA LEU A 264 14.63 19.86 -12.51
C LEU A 264 15.35 19.82 -13.85
#